data_7c32534459004dbb7805a0ce98f90b85
#
_entry.id   7c32534459004dbb7805a0ce98f90b85
#
_cell.length_a   1.000
_cell.length_b   1.000
_cell.length_c   1.000
_cell.angle_alpha   90.00
_cell.angle_beta   90.00
_cell.angle_gamma   90.00
#
_symmetry.space_group_name_H-M   'P 1'
#
loop_
_entity.id
_entity.type
_entity.pdbx_description
1 polymer ?
#
loop_
_entity_poly.entity_id
_entity_poly.type
_entity_poly.pdbx_seq_one_letter_code
_entity_poly.pdbx_strand_id
1 'polypeptide(L)' 'MKLAEWMISKEMSQADLSKHLEVSQAAISFWLNARQSPSGQNMMKIYRMSGGKVGLKDWCEDFGV' A
#
# COMPACT_ATOMS: atom_id res chain seq x y z
N MET A 1 -3.70 -9.00 -4.45
CA MET A 1 -3.40 -7.89 -5.40
C MET A 1 -2.37 -6.96 -4.77
N LYS A 2 -1.37 -6.57 -5.52
CA LYS A 2 -0.37 -5.65 -5.01
C LYS A 2 -0.92 -4.24 -4.94
N LEU A 3 -0.37 -3.42 -4.04
CA LEU A 3 -0.83 -2.05 -3.85
C LEU A 3 -0.82 -1.24 -5.14
N ALA A 4 0.24 -1.33 -5.93
CA ALA A 4 0.34 -0.58 -7.18
C ALA A 4 -0.79 -0.94 -8.15
N GLU A 5 -1.11 -2.22 -8.26
CA GLU A 5 -2.19 -2.70 -9.13
C GLU A 5 -3.54 -2.18 -8.64
N TRP A 6 -3.76 -2.22 -7.32
CA TRP A 6 -5.00 -1.74 -6.74
C TRP A 6 -5.18 -0.24 -6.96
N MET A 7 -4.11 0.53 -6.77
CA MET A 7 -4.15 1.98 -7.00
C MET A 7 -4.50 2.31 -8.45
N ILE A 8 -3.92 1.59 -9.39
CA ILE A 8 -4.21 1.78 -10.82
C ILE A 8 -5.68 1.46 -11.09
N SER A 9 -6.20 0.37 -10.54
CA SER A 9 -7.59 -0.03 -10.74
C SER A 9 -8.59 0.99 -10.20
N LYS A 10 -8.19 1.79 -9.21
CA LYS A 10 -9.02 2.82 -8.60
C LYS A 10 -8.70 4.22 -9.10
N GLU A 11 -7.76 4.33 -10.04
CA GLU A 11 -7.28 5.62 -10.54
C GLU A 11 -6.82 6.54 -9.40
N MET A 12 -6.18 5.94 -8.40
CA MET A 12 -5.75 6.65 -7.20
C MET A 12 -4.28 7.04 -7.31
N SER A 13 -3.97 8.30 -7.05
CA SER A 13 -2.60 8.79 -7.05
C SER A 13 -1.93 8.53 -5.69
N GLN A 14 -0.59 8.67 -5.65
CA GLN A 14 0.14 8.59 -4.39
C GLN A 14 -0.30 9.69 -3.43
N ALA A 15 -0.59 10.88 -3.95
CA ALA A 15 -1.08 11.98 -3.12
C ALA A 15 -2.43 11.63 -2.48
N ASP A 16 -3.33 11.03 -3.25
CA ASP A 16 -4.63 10.63 -2.73
C ASP A 16 -4.48 9.58 -1.63
N LEU A 17 -3.66 8.56 -1.87
CA LEU A 17 -3.46 7.51 -0.89
C LEU A 17 -2.79 8.05 0.38
N SER A 18 -1.83 8.96 0.25
CA SER A 18 -1.15 9.54 1.40
C SER A 18 -2.13 10.29 2.30
N LYS A 19 -3.11 10.97 1.71
CA LYS A 19 -4.14 11.67 2.48
C LYS A 19 -5.04 10.68 3.22
N HIS A 20 -5.43 9.61 2.57
CA HIS A 20 -6.29 8.60 3.20
C HIS A 20 -5.61 7.89 4.36
N LEU A 21 -4.31 7.65 4.25
CA LEU A 21 -3.56 6.93 5.27
C LEU A 21 -2.87 7.85 6.28
N GLU A 22 -2.91 9.15 6.04
CA GLU A 22 -2.23 10.16 6.88
C GLU A 22 -0.73 9.89 6.96
N VAL A 23 -0.12 9.57 5.82
CA VAL A 23 1.32 9.35 5.71
C VAL A 23 1.88 10.25 4.61
N SER A 24 3.22 10.36 4.53
CA SER A 24 3.85 11.15 3.48
C SER A 24 3.79 10.43 2.14
N GLN A 25 3.85 11.18 1.05
CA GLN A 25 3.94 10.59 -0.30
C GLN A 25 5.24 9.80 -0.45
N ALA A 26 6.31 10.23 0.23
CA ALA A 26 7.57 9.50 0.22
C ALA A 26 7.40 8.10 0.79
N ALA A 27 6.62 7.94 1.85
CA ALA A 27 6.34 6.63 2.42
C ALA A 27 5.66 5.72 1.40
N ILE A 28 4.65 6.26 0.69
CA ILE A 28 3.96 5.50 -0.36
C ILE A 28 4.95 5.06 -1.44
N SER A 29 5.82 5.98 -1.87
CA SER A 29 6.82 5.68 -2.89
C SER A 29 7.76 4.57 -2.44
N PHE A 30 8.21 4.58 -1.20
CA PHE A 30 9.07 3.53 -0.65
C PHE A 30 8.37 2.18 -0.66
N TRP A 31 7.09 2.13 -0.31
CA TRP A 31 6.32 0.89 -0.34
C TRP A 31 6.17 0.35 -1.77
N LEU A 32 5.89 1.24 -2.73
CA LEU A 32 5.71 0.84 -4.13
C LEU A 32 7.00 0.34 -4.75
N ASN A 33 8.15 0.84 -4.30
CA ASN A 33 9.46 0.44 -4.80
C ASN A 33 10.12 -0.65 -3.95
N ALA A 34 9.38 -1.23 -3.01
CA ALA A 34 9.84 -2.30 -2.13
C ALA A 34 11.10 -1.92 -1.33
N ARG A 35 11.26 -0.64 -1.02
CA ARG A 35 12.39 -0.16 -0.22
C ARG A 35 12.10 -0.23 1.27
N GLN A 36 10.83 -0.13 1.62
CA GLN A 36 10.39 -0.11 3.02
C GLN A 36 8.98 -0.67 3.07
N SER A 37 8.70 -1.52 4.05
CA SER A 37 7.34 -2.03 4.23
C SER A 37 6.51 -1.05 5.05
N PRO A 38 5.19 -0.99 4.82
CA PRO A 38 4.33 -0.22 5.71
C PRO A 38 4.28 -0.87 7.10
N SER A 39 3.95 -0.06 8.11
CA SER A 39 3.72 -0.58 9.46
C SER A 39 2.50 -1.48 9.47
N GLY A 40 2.35 -2.29 10.53
CA GLY A 40 1.18 -3.14 10.68
C GLY A 40 -0.13 -2.37 10.64
N GLN A 41 -0.17 -1.18 11.24
CA GLN A 41 -1.34 -0.31 11.20
C GLN A 41 -1.68 0.12 9.77
N ASN A 42 -0.67 0.50 9.00
CA ASN A 42 -0.88 0.92 7.61
C ASN A 42 -1.28 -0.25 6.73
N MET A 43 -0.72 -1.43 6.95
CA MET A 43 -1.13 -2.64 6.23
C MET A 43 -2.61 -2.95 6.48
N MET A 44 -3.07 -2.79 7.72
CA MET A 44 -4.47 -3.01 8.08
C MET A 44 -5.40 -1.98 7.43
N LYS A 45 -4.97 -0.71 7.40
CA LYS A 45 -5.74 0.34 6.73
C LYS A 45 -5.89 0.04 5.25
N ILE A 46 -4.81 -0.35 4.61
CA ILE A 46 -4.81 -0.70 3.18
C ILE A 46 -5.70 -1.93 2.94
N TYR A 47 -5.60 -2.92 3.79
CA TYR A 47 -6.42 -4.13 3.69
C TYR A 47 -7.92 -3.76 3.72
N ARG A 48 -8.31 -2.91 4.66
CA ARG A 48 -9.71 -2.48 4.81
C ARG A 48 -10.15 -1.63 3.62
N MET A 49 -9.33 -0.70 3.18
CA MET A 49 -9.64 0.18 2.04
C MET A 49 -9.84 -0.61 0.76
N SER A 50 -9.05 -1.64 0.57
CA SER A 50 -9.08 -2.46 -0.64
C SER A 50 -10.12 -3.58 -0.59
N GLY A 51 -10.85 -3.70 0.51
CA GLY A 51 -11.79 -4.79 0.68
C GLY A 51 -11.11 -6.15 0.74
N GLY A 52 -9.90 -6.17 1.28
CA GLY A 52 -9.11 -7.39 1.42
C GLY A 52 -8.28 -7.75 0.20
N LYS A 53 -8.31 -6.94 -0.86
CA LYS A 53 -7.58 -7.24 -2.09
C LYS A 53 -6.07 -7.08 -1.94
N VAL A 54 -5.64 -6.10 -1.15
CA VAL A 54 -4.22 -5.89 -0.83
C VAL A 54 -3.98 -6.43 0.57
N GLY A 55 -3.55 -7.67 0.65
CA GLY A 55 -3.36 -8.37 1.91
C GLY A 55 -1.90 -8.52 2.30
N LEU A 56 -1.67 -9.11 3.46
CA LEU A 56 -0.33 -9.32 4.01
C LEU A 56 0.54 -10.15 3.06
N LYS A 57 -0.06 -11.11 2.38
CA LYS A 57 0.62 -11.97 1.44
C LYS A 57 1.29 -11.18 0.31
N ASP A 58 0.63 -10.12 -0.15
CA ASP A 58 1.18 -9.28 -1.22
C ASP A 58 2.45 -8.57 -0.77
N TRP A 59 2.49 -8.14 0.49
CA TRP A 59 3.69 -7.53 1.05
C TRP A 59 4.81 -8.53 1.24
N CYS A 60 4.47 -9.75 1.63
CA CYS A 60 5.48 -10.81 1.79
C CYS A 60 6.20 -11.12 0.49
N GLU A 61 5.49 -11.13 -0.63
CA GLU A 61 6.09 -11.35 -1.94
C GLU A 61 7.10 -10.25 -2.28
N ASP A 62 6.73 -8.99 -2.03
CA ASP A 62 7.55 -7.83 -2.38
C ASP A 62 8.81 -7.72 -1.52
N PHE A 63 8.74 -8.14 -0.26
CA PHE A 63 9.84 -7.96 0.69
C PHE A 63 10.53 -9.26 1.08
N GLY A 64 10.18 -10.37 0.45
CA GLY A 64 10.87 -11.65 0.65
C GLY A 64 10.63 -12.28 2.03
N VAL A 65 9.51 -12.02 2.63
CA VAL A 65 9.20 -12.49 3.99
C VAL A 65 8.32 -13.73 3.95
#